data_3cbd9198f08de66e7fb2cc0e9f098681
#
_entry.id   3cbd9198f08de66e7fb2cc0e9f098681
#
_cell.length_a   1.000
_cell.length_b   1.000
_cell.length_c   1.000
_cell.angle_alpha   90.00
_cell.angle_beta   90.00
_cell.angle_gamma   90.00
#
_symmetry.space_group_name_H-M   'P 1'
#
loop_
_entity.id
_entity.type
_entity.pdbx_description
1 polymer ?
#
loop_
_entity_poly.entity_id
_entity_poly.type
_entity_poly.pdbx_seq_one_letter_code
_entity_poly.pdbx_strand_id
1 'polypeptide(L)'
;MQVQDIQIKTHAIAIKYTTDNAQDIVDYIKNVRYDVAVIRDDSLFVALSKNDFWDVIYDPGDNIVIVDGEYWKYSDKELAQATA
;
A
#
# COMPACT_ATOMS: atom_id res chain seq x y z
N MET A 1 6.52 -11.41 -1.65
CA MET A 1 6.09 -10.11 -1.08
C MET A 1 6.38 -10.12 0.41
N GLN A 2 7.00 -9.07 0.89
CA GLN A 2 7.25 -8.91 2.31
C GLN A 2 6.28 -7.90 2.90
N VAL A 3 5.64 -8.29 3.99
CA VAL A 3 4.73 -7.41 4.73
C VAL A 3 5.34 -7.17 6.10
N GLN A 4 5.47 -5.91 6.45
CA GLN A 4 6.05 -5.51 7.73
C GLN A 4 4.94 -4.98 8.63
N ASP A 5 4.82 -5.56 9.85
CA ASP A 5 3.97 -5.01 10.88
C ASP A 5 4.67 -3.82 11.50
N ILE A 6 3.97 -2.69 11.56
CA ILE A 6 4.54 -1.48 12.16
C ILE A 6 3.55 -0.94 13.18
N GLN A 7 4.08 -0.18 14.14
CA GLN A 7 3.25 0.53 15.10
C GLN A 7 3.46 2.02 14.95
N ILE A 8 2.40 2.73 14.61
CA ILE A 8 2.39 4.18 14.56
C ILE A 8 1.57 4.66 15.75
N LYS A 9 0.28 4.74 15.62
CA LYS A 9 -0.64 5.01 16.73
C LYS A 9 -1.54 3.82 16.96
N THR A 10 -1.81 3.07 15.91
CA THR A 10 -2.61 1.86 15.91
C THR A 10 -1.83 0.82 15.14
N HIS A 11 -2.34 -0.41 15.11
CA HIS A 11 -1.73 -1.47 14.33
C HIS A 11 -1.78 -1.12 12.84
N ALA A 12 -0.63 -1.22 12.18
CA ALA A 12 -0.50 -0.93 10.75
C ALA A 12 0.42 -1.95 10.10
N ILE A 13 0.31 -2.08 8.78
CA ILE A 13 1.22 -2.89 7.98
C ILE A 13 1.86 -2.03 6.91
N ALA A 14 3.06 -2.41 6.49
CA ALA A 14 3.78 -1.72 5.43
C ALA A 14 4.28 -2.73 4.40
N ILE A 15 4.13 -2.39 3.13
CA ILE A 15 4.57 -3.22 2.02
C ILE A 15 5.36 -2.33 1.06
N LYS A 16 6.59 -2.72 0.76
CA LYS A 16 7.40 -2.03 -0.25
C LYS A 16 6.86 -2.38 -1.64
N TYR A 17 6.44 -1.38 -2.42
CA TYR A 17 5.99 -1.61 -3.78
C TYR A 17 7.20 -1.60 -4.72
N THR A 18 7.35 -2.67 -5.49
CA THR A 18 8.35 -2.78 -6.55
C THR A 18 7.68 -3.39 -7.79
N THR A 19 8.32 -3.28 -8.94
CA THR A 19 7.79 -3.92 -10.15
C THR A 19 7.75 -5.45 -10.00
N ASP A 20 8.62 -6.02 -9.19
CA ASP A 20 8.69 -7.48 -9.01
C ASP A 20 7.53 -8.05 -8.20
N ASN A 21 6.98 -7.28 -7.26
CA ASN A 21 5.88 -7.75 -6.41
C ASN A 21 4.53 -7.12 -6.77
N ALA A 22 4.45 -6.42 -7.89
CA ALA A 22 3.27 -5.65 -8.27
C ALA A 22 2.01 -6.52 -8.31
N GLN A 23 2.07 -7.67 -8.98
CA GLN A 23 0.90 -8.55 -9.10
C GLN A 23 0.49 -9.14 -7.75
N ASP A 24 1.46 -9.50 -6.92
CA ASP A 24 1.16 -10.02 -5.57
C ASP A 24 0.43 -8.98 -4.73
N ILE A 25 0.83 -7.72 -4.86
CA ILE A 25 0.18 -6.62 -4.12
C ILE A 25 -1.24 -6.40 -4.64
N VAL A 26 -1.44 -6.41 -5.95
CA VAL A 26 -2.79 -6.30 -6.53
C VAL A 26 -3.68 -7.42 -6.00
N ASP A 27 -3.19 -8.66 -6.01
CA ASP A 27 -3.94 -9.80 -5.52
C ASP A 27 -4.28 -9.66 -4.03
N TYR A 28 -3.33 -9.21 -3.24
CA TYR A 28 -3.54 -8.97 -1.81
C TYR A 28 -4.63 -7.92 -1.57
N ILE A 29 -4.56 -6.79 -2.26
CA ILE A 29 -5.54 -5.71 -2.08
C ILE A 29 -6.92 -6.16 -2.52
N LYS A 30 -7.03 -6.91 -3.62
CA LYS A 30 -8.32 -7.36 -4.14
C LYS A 30 -8.91 -8.50 -3.33
N ASN A 31 -8.10 -9.48 -2.95
CA ASN A 31 -8.60 -10.74 -2.39
C ASN A 31 -8.58 -10.78 -0.86
N VAL A 32 -7.71 -10.02 -0.23
CA VAL A 32 -7.62 -9.99 1.24
C VAL A 32 -8.30 -8.74 1.79
N ARG A 33 -8.10 -7.60 1.15
CA ARG A 33 -8.67 -6.33 1.62
C ARG A 33 -10.00 -5.99 0.97
N TYR A 34 -10.33 -6.63 -0.16
CA TYR A 34 -11.56 -6.39 -0.93
C TYR A 34 -11.66 -4.94 -1.43
N ASP A 35 -10.53 -4.34 -1.73
CA ASP A 35 -10.45 -3.01 -2.34
C ASP A 35 -10.06 -3.13 -3.81
N VAL A 36 -9.95 -1.99 -4.49
CA VAL A 36 -9.64 -1.93 -5.91
C VAL A 36 -8.16 -1.61 -6.11
N ALA A 37 -7.50 -2.38 -6.95
CA ALA A 37 -6.09 -2.13 -7.30
C ALA A 37 -5.87 -2.42 -8.78
N VAL A 38 -5.21 -1.49 -9.47
CA VAL A 38 -4.90 -1.59 -10.90
C VAL A 38 -3.49 -1.07 -11.12
N ILE A 39 -2.74 -1.71 -12.03
CA ILE A 39 -1.41 -1.25 -12.42
C ILE A 39 -1.49 -0.66 -13.81
N ARG A 40 -0.95 0.56 -13.98
CA ARG A 40 -0.82 1.25 -15.26
C ARG A 40 0.55 1.91 -15.32
N ASP A 41 1.34 1.57 -16.35
CA ASP A 41 2.68 2.15 -16.55
C ASP A 41 3.54 2.06 -15.28
N ASP A 42 3.55 0.88 -14.65
CA ASP A 42 4.28 0.58 -13.41
C ASP A 42 3.77 1.32 -12.17
N SER A 43 2.75 2.16 -12.28
CA SER A 43 2.13 2.80 -11.12
C SER A 43 0.96 1.96 -10.61
N LEU A 44 0.84 1.87 -9.30
CA LEU A 44 -0.25 1.15 -8.65
C LEU A 44 -1.32 2.14 -8.20
N PHE A 45 -2.51 1.99 -8.75
CA PHE A 45 -3.67 2.82 -8.41
C PHE A 45 -4.54 2.04 -7.43
N VAL A 46 -4.83 2.63 -6.28
CA VAL A 46 -5.62 1.98 -5.23
C VAL A 46 -6.82 2.85 -4.86
N ALA A 47 -7.96 2.21 -4.74
CA ALA A 47 -9.19 2.85 -4.26
C ALA A 47 -9.86 1.96 -3.23
N LEU A 48 -10.43 2.56 -2.19
CA LEU A 48 -11.31 1.84 -1.28
C LEU A 48 -12.54 1.38 -2.08
N SER A 49 -13.06 0.21 -1.74
CA SER A 49 -14.18 -0.38 -2.49
C SER A 49 -15.44 0.49 -2.50
N LYS A 50 -15.61 1.35 -1.48
CA LYS A 50 -16.75 2.26 -1.37
C LYS A 50 -16.59 3.55 -2.18
N ASN A 51 -15.38 3.82 -2.70
CA ASN A 51 -15.08 5.05 -3.41
C ASN A 51 -15.12 4.83 -4.91
N ASP A 52 -15.45 5.88 -5.66
CA ASP A 52 -15.41 5.87 -7.13
C ASP A 52 -14.26 6.73 -7.67
N PHE A 53 -13.25 6.99 -6.83
CA PHE A 53 -12.05 7.73 -7.21
C PHE A 53 -10.83 7.01 -6.64
N TRP A 54 -9.65 7.31 -7.20
CA TRP A 54 -8.39 6.74 -6.71
C TRP A 54 -7.96 7.47 -5.43
N ASP A 55 -7.77 6.69 -4.36
CA ASP A 55 -7.35 7.24 -3.06
C ASP A 55 -5.86 7.54 -3.03
N VAL A 56 -5.06 6.70 -3.69
CA VAL A 56 -3.62 6.85 -3.68
C VAL A 56 -3.01 6.18 -4.92
N ILE A 57 -1.90 6.73 -5.39
CA ILE A 57 -1.12 6.18 -6.50
C ILE A 57 0.30 5.96 -5.99
N TYR A 58 0.81 4.73 -6.13
CA TYR A 58 2.15 4.37 -5.71
C TYR A 58 3.04 4.16 -6.93
N ASP A 59 4.27 4.64 -6.85
CA ASP A 59 5.31 4.34 -7.83
C ASP A 59 6.30 3.33 -7.23
N PRO A 60 7.05 2.59 -8.07
CA PRO A 60 8.05 1.65 -7.54
C PRO A 60 9.01 2.34 -6.59
N GLY A 61 9.21 1.75 -5.41
CA GLY A 61 10.02 2.31 -4.35
C GLY A 61 9.22 2.94 -3.22
N ASP A 62 7.95 3.27 -3.45
CA ASP A 62 7.08 3.78 -2.40
C ASP A 62 6.69 2.66 -1.43
N ASN A 63 6.39 3.03 -0.20
CA ASN A 63 5.87 2.09 0.79
C ASN A 63 4.38 2.28 0.93
N ILE A 64 3.65 1.18 0.78
CA ILE A 64 2.21 1.13 1.00
C ILE A 64 2.01 0.91 2.49
N VAL A 65 1.38 1.86 3.16
CA VAL A 65 1.10 1.77 4.60
C VAL A 65 -0.41 1.72 4.77
N ILE A 66 -0.89 0.67 5.43
CA ILE A 66 -2.32 0.47 5.65
C ILE A 66 -2.59 0.58 7.15
N VAL A 67 -3.40 1.57 7.52
CA VAL A 67 -3.76 1.87 8.91
C VAL A 67 -5.28 1.96 8.99
N ASP A 68 -5.88 1.12 9.81
CA ASP A 68 -7.34 1.11 10.02
C ASP A 68 -8.13 1.06 8.70
N GLY A 69 -7.62 0.30 7.73
CA GLY A 69 -8.29 0.14 6.44
C GLY A 69 -8.03 1.28 5.45
N GLU A 70 -7.24 2.28 5.82
CA GLU A 70 -6.89 3.38 4.94
C GLU A 70 -5.48 3.19 4.38
N TYR A 71 -5.26 3.67 3.15
CA TYR A 71 -4.00 3.51 2.45
C TYR A 71 -3.22 4.83 2.46
N TRP A 72 -1.95 4.75 2.87
CA TRP A 72 -1.03 5.88 2.92
C TRP A 72 0.22 5.56 2.14
N LYS A 73 0.90 6.59 1.66
CA LYS A 73 2.16 6.45 0.94
C LYS A 73 3.28 7.06 1.77
N TYR A 74 4.28 6.24 2.10
CA TYR A 74 5.45 6.68 2.87
C TYR A 74 6.71 6.44 2.06
N SER A 75 7.62 7.41 2.07
CA SER A 75 8.99 7.19 1.62
C SER A 75 9.71 6.29 2.63
N ASP A 76 10.88 5.79 2.27
CA ASP A 76 11.70 5.00 3.20
C ASP A 76 12.05 5.80 4.46
N LYS A 77 12.34 7.09 4.29
CA LYS A 77 12.66 7.97 5.41
C LYS A 77 11.45 8.14 6.32
N GLU A 78 10.28 8.39 5.74
CA GLU A 78 9.05 8.53 6.53
C GLU A 78 8.72 7.25 7.28
N LEU A 79 8.88 6.09 6.62
CA LEU A 79 8.62 4.81 7.27
C LEU A 79 9.57 4.56 8.43
N ALA A 80 10.85 4.86 8.25
CA ALA A 80 11.85 4.71 9.30
C ALA A 80 11.53 5.58 10.52
N GLN A 81 11.06 6.80 10.29
CA GLN A 81 10.65 7.70 11.37
C GLN A 81 9.40 7.19 12.09
N ALA A 82 8.47 6.61 11.35
CA ALA A 82 7.22 6.10 11.93
C ALA A 82 7.42 4.84 12.76
N THR A 83 8.47 4.07 12.49
CA THR A 83 8.76 2.80 13.18
C THR A 83 9.84 2.92 14.25
N ALA A 84 10.45 4.08 14.38
CA ALA A 84 11.54 4.30 15.34
C ALA A 84 11.05 4.33 16.80
#